data_440318a0a4e770dd838466278777ff5d
#
_entry.id   440318a0a4e770dd838466278777ff5d
#
_cell.length_a   1.000
_cell.length_b   1.000
_cell.length_c   1.000
_cell.angle_alpha   90.00
_cell.angle_beta   90.00
_cell.angle_gamma   90.00
#
_symmetry.space_group_name_H-M   'P 1'
#
loop_
_entity.id
_entity.type
_entity.pdbx_description
1 polymer ?
#
loop_
_entity_poly.entity_id
_entity_poly.type
_entity_poly.pdbx_seq_one_letter_code
_entity_poly.pdbx_strand_id
1 'polypeptide(L)'
;DINQGAWKLETERGVIMDGDKPEHLLEAIPVMGCYCDIIGVRSFARFENRDYDYEEVIINQFIKYSGRPVFSMEAATRHPLQSFADLITIEEYKKTARPKVVMTWAPHPRPLPQAVPNSFAEWMNATDYDFVITHPEGYELDPKFVGRAKVEYDQMKAFEEADFIYAK
;
A
#
# COMPACT_ATOMS: atom_id res chain seq x y z
N ASP A 1 17.67 1.36 7.25
CA ASP A 1 16.54 0.63 7.84
C ASP A 1 16.56 0.82 9.34
N ILE A 2 15.54 1.46 9.89
CA ILE A 2 15.44 1.77 11.33
C ILE A 2 15.27 0.53 12.22
N ASN A 3 14.98 -0.62 11.63
CA ASN A 3 14.83 -1.90 12.36
C ASN A 3 16.05 -2.84 12.23
N GLN A 4 16.99 -2.54 11.36
CA GLN A 4 18.15 -3.40 11.07
C GLN A 4 19.48 -2.80 11.54
N GLY A 5 19.50 -1.56 12.02
CA GLY A 5 20.67 -0.92 12.59
C GLY A 5 20.94 -1.33 14.04
N ALA A 6 22.05 -0.84 14.60
CA ALA A 6 22.37 -0.97 16.03
C ALA A 6 21.31 -0.31 16.94
N TRP A 7 20.46 0.51 16.38
CA TRP A 7 19.42 1.28 17.06
C TRP A 7 18.05 0.78 16.66
N LYS A 8 17.40 0.04 17.54
CA LYS A 8 15.99 -0.34 17.41
C LYS A 8 15.16 0.79 18.01
N LEU A 9 14.31 1.40 17.18
CA LEU A 9 13.41 2.45 17.66
C LEU A 9 12.13 1.85 18.27
N GLU A 10 11.67 2.44 19.37
CA GLU A 10 10.33 2.18 19.88
C GLU A 10 9.30 2.92 19.01
N THR A 11 8.24 2.21 18.61
CA THR A 11 7.22 2.75 17.72
C THR A 11 5.84 2.89 18.37
N GLU A 12 5.65 2.22 19.51
CA GLU A 12 4.38 2.25 20.24
C GLU A 12 4.22 3.54 21.03
N ARG A 13 3.05 4.15 20.96
CA ARG A 13 2.76 5.38 21.70
C ARG A 13 2.52 5.09 23.17
N GLY A 14 3.04 5.97 24.04
CA GLY A 14 2.79 5.94 25.47
C GLY A 14 3.54 4.84 26.22
N VAL A 15 4.47 4.18 25.57
CA VAL A 15 5.35 3.19 26.21
C VAL A 15 6.33 3.91 27.15
N ILE A 16 6.55 3.33 28.32
CA ILE A 16 7.64 3.73 29.21
C ILE A 16 8.94 3.21 28.64
N MET A 17 9.93 4.11 28.44
CA MET A 17 11.21 3.80 27.80
C MET A 17 12.18 3.16 28.82
N ASP A 18 11.79 1.99 29.36
CA ASP A 18 12.58 1.22 30.33
C ASP A 18 13.00 -0.17 29.79
N GLY A 19 12.73 -0.44 28.50
CA GLY A 19 13.08 -1.67 27.79
C GLY A 19 14.44 -1.60 27.10
N ASP A 20 14.58 -2.44 26.06
CA ASP A 20 15.83 -2.61 25.29
C ASP A 20 15.98 -1.62 24.13
N LYS A 21 14.98 -0.78 23.89
CA LYS A 21 14.99 0.22 22.81
C LYS A 21 15.49 1.57 23.35
N PRO A 22 16.60 2.09 22.81
CA PRO A 22 17.24 3.28 23.37
C PRO A 22 16.51 4.59 23.02
N GLU A 23 15.68 4.62 22.00
CA GLU A 23 15.06 5.84 21.49
C GLU A 23 13.66 5.58 20.93
N HIS A 24 12.80 6.55 21.06
CA HIS A 24 11.44 6.50 20.50
C HIS A 24 11.41 7.10 19.09
N LEU A 25 10.60 6.53 18.20
CA LEU A 25 10.43 7.01 16.83
C LEU A 25 10.02 8.50 16.76
N LEU A 26 9.20 8.97 17.70
CA LEU A 26 8.76 10.37 17.77
C LEU A 26 9.89 11.36 18.03
N GLU A 27 10.97 10.92 18.67
CA GLU A 27 12.17 11.73 18.90
C GLU A 27 13.12 11.68 17.70
N ALA A 28 13.23 10.52 17.06
CA ALA A 28 14.07 10.33 15.89
C ALA A 28 13.55 11.06 14.64
N ILE A 29 12.24 11.13 14.45
CA ILE A 29 11.62 11.72 13.24
C ILE A 29 12.02 13.19 13.01
N PRO A 30 11.88 14.13 13.98
CA PRO A 30 12.30 15.52 13.78
C PRO A 30 13.80 15.65 13.55
N VAL A 31 14.62 14.81 14.19
CA VAL A 31 16.07 14.78 13.97
C VAL A 31 16.37 14.38 12.52
N MET A 32 15.74 13.32 12.01
CA MET A 32 15.88 12.93 10.58
C MET A 32 15.48 14.07 9.65
N GLY A 33 14.43 14.81 9.98
CA GLY A 33 13.98 15.99 9.23
C GLY A 33 15.01 17.11 9.14
N CYS A 34 15.97 17.20 10.07
CA CYS A 34 17.06 18.18 10.01
C CYS A 34 18.12 17.84 8.95
N TYR A 35 18.22 16.58 8.52
CA TYR A 35 19.26 16.10 7.62
C TYR A 35 18.83 15.90 6.18
N CYS A 36 17.55 16.11 5.86
CA CYS A 36 17.03 15.85 4.52
C CYS A 36 15.94 16.86 4.11
N ASP A 37 15.77 17.05 2.81
CA ASP A 37 14.75 17.95 2.23
C ASP A 37 13.43 17.23 1.99
N ILE A 38 13.46 15.90 1.83
CA ILE A 38 12.31 15.03 1.60
C ILE A 38 12.57 13.65 2.22
N ILE A 39 11.53 13.01 2.74
CA ILE A 39 11.62 11.71 3.40
C ILE A 39 10.75 10.68 2.70
N GLY A 40 11.35 9.59 2.24
CA GLY A 40 10.64 8.39 1.79
C GLY A 40 10.47 7.41 2.95
N VAL A 41 9.23 7.01 3.20
CA VAL A 41 8.91 6.08 4.30
C VAL A 41 8.41 4.75 3.73
N ARG A 42 8.98 3.66 4.25
CA ARG A 42 8.51 2.30 4.01
C ARG A 42 8.17 1.65 5.35
N SER A 43 6.90 1.33 5.55
CA SER A 43 6.38 0.78 6.80
C SER A 43 5.35 -0.31 6.52
N PHE A 44 5.77 -1.56 6.62
CA PHE A 44 4.90 -2.70 6.33
C PHE A 44 3.81 -2.90 7.38
N ALA A 45 2.72 -3.56 6.97
CA ALA A 45 1.73 -4.11 7.88
C ALA A 45 2.37 -5.13 8.82
N ARG A 46 1.91 -5.16 10.08
CA ARG A 46 2.37 -6.12 11.09
C ARG A 46 1.61 -7.44 11.04
N PHE A 47 0.40 -7.44 10.50
CA PHE A 47 -0.51 -8.59 10.44
C PHE A 47 -0.98 -9.11 11.80
N GLU A 48 -0.89 -8.30 12.84
CA GLU A 48 -1.35 -8.62 14.19
C GLU A 48 -2.75 -8.07 14.44
N ASN A 49 -3.01 -6.86 13.96
CA ASN A 49 -4.29 -6.18 14.06
C ASN A 49 -4.53 -5.34 12.82
N ARG A 50 -5.59 -5.67 12.06
CA ARG A 50 -5.93 -4.99 10.81
C ARG A 50 -6.26 -3.52 11.02
N ASP A 51 -6.99 -3.18 12.07
CA ASP A 51 -7.40 -1.79 12.33
C ASP A 51 -6.18 -0.93 12.63
N TYR A 52 -5.23 -1.45 13.42
CA TYR A 52 -3.95 -0.78 13.68
C TYR A 52 -3.13 -0.57 12.41
N ASP A 53 -3.03 -1.60 11.56
CA ASP A 53 -2.33 -1.49 10.29
C ASP A 53 -3.00 -0.45 9.37
N TYR A 54 -4.34 -0.39 9.37
CA TYR A 54 -5.12 0.55 8.57
C TYR A 54 -5.09 1.99 9.11
N GLU A 55 -4.71 2.22 10.35
CA GLU A 55 -4.42 3.56 10.92
C GLU A 55 -3.13 4.16 10.37
N GLU A 56 -2.26 3.37 9.74
CA GLU A 56 -1.01 3.83 9.12
C GLU A 56 -0.14 4.64 10.09
N VAL A 57 -0.05 4.17 11.35
CA VAL A 57 0.52 4.92 12.48
C VAL A 57 1.91 5.45 12.17
N ILE A 58 2.79 4.63 11.59
CA ILE A 58 4.19 4.99 11.34
C ILE A 58 4.30 6.14 10.34
N ILE A 59 3.70 5.99 9.14
CA ILE A 59 3.81 7.04 8.11
C ILE A 59 3.15 8.34 8.56
N ASN A 60 2.03 8.26 9.28
CA ASN A 60 1.34 9.42 9.82
C ASN A 60 2.18 10.17 10.87
N GLN A 61 3.01 9.48 11.64
CA GLN A 61 3.98 10.12 12.54
C GLN A 61 5.04 10.90 11.75
N PHE A 62 5.58 10.32 10.67
CA PHE A 62 6.53 11.03 9.80
C PHE A 62 5.91 12.28 9.17
N ILE A 63 4.69 12.17 8.63
CA ILE A 63 3.96 13.31 8.05
C ILE A 63 3.78 14.41 9.08
N LYS A 64 3.45 14.06 10.31
CA LYS A 64 3.12 15.03 11.36
C LYS A 64 4.36 15.71 11.98
N TYR A 65 5.46 14.99 12.13
CA TYR A 65 6.56 15.43 13.02
C TYR A 65 7.89 15.68 12.30
N SER A 66 8.06 15.29 11.03
CA SER A 66 9.33 15.46 10.33
C SER A 66 9.63 16.93 9.95
N GLY A 67 8.59 17.76 9.80
CA GLY A 67 8.74 19.11 9.24
C GLY A 67 9.18 19.13 7.78
N ARG A 68 9.11 17.98 7.07
CA ARG A 68 9.55 17.81 5.69
C ARG A 68 8.46 17.15 4.85
N PRO A 69 8.45 17.34 3.52
CA PRO A 69 7.62 16.54 2.63
C PRO A 69 7.92 15.04 2.82
N VAL A 70 6.85 14.26 2.94
CA VAL A 70 6.93 12.80 3.12
C VAL A 70 6.22 12.13 1.95
N PHE A 71 6.83 11.09 1.38
CA PHE A 71 6.17 10.22 0.42
C PHE A 71 6.20 8.76 0.88
N SER A 72 5.13 8.05 0.59
CA SER A 72 5.05 6.62 0.88
C SER A 72 5.80 5.83 -0.20
N MET A 73 6.82 5.09 0.21
CA MET A 73 7.44 4.07 -0.66
C MET A 73 6.60 2.79 -0.66
N GLU A 74 6.15 2.38 0.52
CA GLU A 74 5.15 1.35 0.77
C GLU A 74 4.70 1.49 2.23
N ALA A 75 3.41 1.46 2.47
CA ALA A 75 2.85 1.46 3.80
C ALA A 75 1.92 0.24 3.98
N ALA A 76 1.24 0.13 5.11
CA ALA A 76 0.41 -1.04 5.38
C ALA A 76 -0.76 -1.18 4.38
N THR A 77 -1.34 -0.05 3.95
CA THR A 77 -2.51 -0.05 3.06
C THR A 77 -2.22 0.43 1.64
N ARG A 78 -1.08 1.07 1.37
CA ARG A 78 -0.78 1.66 0.06
C ARG A 78 0.67 1.48 -0.38
N HIS A 79 0.83 1.25 -1.68
CA HIS A 79 2.12 1.26 -2.40
C HIS A 79 2.00 2.16 -3.65
N PRO A 80 1.91 3.49 -3.47
CA PRO A 80 1.51 4.40 -4.55
C PRO A 80 2.47 4.42 -5.74
N LEU A 81 3.77 4.31 -5.49
CA LEU A 81 4.78 4.34 -6.56
C LEU A 81 4.73 3.11 -7.46
N GLN A 82 4.47 1.93 -6.89
CA GLN A 82 4.29 0.70 -7.67
C GLN A 82 3.10 0.85 -8.62
N SER A 83 1.97 1.21 -8.07
CA SER A 83 0.73 1.29 -8.86
C SER A 83 0.75 2.44 -9.87
N PHE A 84 1.50 3.51 -9.60
CA PHE A 84 1.73 4.57 -10.57
C PHE A 84 2.60 4.07 -11.74
N ALA A 85 3.64 3.28 -11.48
CA ALA A 85 4.43 2.63 -12.51
C ALA A 85 3.59 1.66 -13.36
N ASP A 86 2.70 0.90 -12.71
CA ASP A 86 1.76 0.00 -13.41
C ASP A 86 0.81 0.78 -14.33
N LEU A 87 0.29 1.94 -13.87
CA LEU A 87 -0.54 2.81 -14.69
C LEU A 87 0.23 3.35 -15.91
N ILE A 88 1.47 3.81 -15.73
CA ILE A 88 2.31 4.27 -16.84
C ILE A 88 2.50 3.13 -17.86
N THR A 89 2.74 1.91 -17.39
CA THR A 89 2.89 0.75 -18.26
C THR A 89 1.61 0.48 -19.05
N ILE A 90 0.44 0.54 -18.40
CA ILE A 90 -0.85 0.39 -19.10
C ILE A 90 -1.01 1.50 -20.15
N GLU A 91 -0.71 2.75 -19.80
CA GLU A 91 -0.80 3.89 -20.74
C GLU A 91 0.10 3.72 -21.97
N GLU A 92 1.31 3.16 -21.81
CA GLU A 92 2.23 2.91 -22.91
C GLU A 92 1.76 1.80 -23.85
N TYR A 93 1.10 0.76 -23.32
CA TYR A 93 0.77 -0.44 -24.09
C TYR A 93 -0.71 -0.56 -24.47
N LYS A 94 -1.58 0.28 -23.95
CA LYS A 94 -3.01 0.24 -24.29
C LYS A 94 -3.26 0.52 -25.79
N LYS A 95 -4.18 -0.24 -26.38
CA LYS A 95 -4.58 -0.11 -27.79
C LYS A 95 -5.90 0.63 -27.98
N THR A 96 -6.62 0.84 -26.89
CA THR A 96 -7.93 1.50 -26.86
C THR A 96 -7.93 2.61 -25.81
N ALA A 97 -8.81 3.58 -25.93
CA ALA A 97 -8.95 4.65 -24.95
C ALA A 97 -9.45 4.12 -23.59
N ARG A 98 -10.25 3.05 -23.60
CA ARG A 98 -10.84 2.43 -22.40
C ARG A 98 -10.56 0.93 -22.37
N PRO A 99 -9.33 0.53 -22.05
CA PRO A 99 -9.00 -0.88 -21.97
C PRO A 99 -9.77 -1.57 -20.84
N LYS A 100 -10.02 -2.87 -20.99
CA LYS A 100 -10.46 -3.72 -19.89
C LYS A 100 -9.25 -4.18 -19.09
N VAL A 101 -9.19 -3.75 -17.84
CA VAL A 101 -8.13 -4.09 -16.90
C VAL A 101 -8.69 -5.01 -15.81
N VAL A 102 -8.10 -6.17 -15.64
CA VAL A 102 -8.48 -7.13 -14.61
C VAL A 102 -7.39 -7.27 -13.58
N MET A 103 -7.72 -7.03 -12.32
CA MET A 103 -6.82 -7.33 -11.20
C MET A 103 -7.25 -8.64 -10.54
N THR A 104 -6.27 -9.53 -10.32
CA THR A 104 -6.50 -10.84 -9.71
C THR A 104 -5.45 -11.20 -8.68
N TRP A 105 -5.84 -11.99 -7.70
CA TRP A 105 -4.93 -12.67 -6.78
C TRP A 105 -5.52 -14.01 -6.32
N ALA A 106 -4.64 -14.84 -5.75
CA ALA A 106 -4.97 -16.15 -5.24
C ALA A 106 -4.53 -16.28 -3.78
N PRO A 107 -5.03 -17.27 -3.05
CA PRO A 107 -4.53 -17.60 -1.72
C PRO A 107 -3.01 -17.78 -1.73
N HIS A 108 -2.35 -17.23 -0.71
CA HIS A 108 -0.90 -17.37 -0.51
C HIS A 108 -0.66 -18.04 0.85
N PRO A 109 0.35 -18.93 0.98
CA PRO A 109 0.62 -19.63 2.24
C PRO A 109 1.04 -18.71 3.41
N ARG A 110 1.41 -17.47 3.11
CA ARG A 110 1.70 -16.45 4.12
C ARG A 110 0.80 -15.24 3.89
N PRO A 111 0.39 -14.53 4.96
CA PRO A 111 -0.33 -13.26 4.80
C PRO A 111 0.46 -12.31 3.90
N LEU A 112 -0.22 -11.68 2.96
CA LEU A 112 0.34 -10.63 2.11
C LEU A 112 -0.37 -9.30 2.38
N PRO A 113 0.38 -8.18 2.41
CA PRO A 113 -0.23 -6.87 2.56
C PRO A 113 -1.17 -6.56 1.39
N GLN A 114 -2.28 -5.90 1.71
CA GLN A 114 -3.21 -5.40 0.69
C GLN A 114 -2.75 -4.07 0.07
N ALA A 115 -1.57 -3.58 0.43
CA ALA A 115 -1.04 -2.28 -0.01
C ALA A 115 -0.99 -2.14 -1.54
N VAL A 116 -0.48 -3.16 -2.24
CA VAL A 116 -0.37 -3.15 -3.71
C VAL A 116 -1.73 -3.22 -4.39
N PRO A 117 -2.62 -4.21 -4.10
CA PRO A 117 -3.93 -4.24 -4.75
C PRO A 117 -4.81 -3.04 -4.38
N ASN A 118 -4.73 -2.51 -3.16
CA ASN A 118 -5.43 -1.29 -2.78
C ASN A 118 -5.01 -0.10 -3.65
N SER A 119 -3.70 0.14 -3.77
CA SER A 119 -3.20 1.25 -4.58
C SER A 119 -3.47 1.07 -6.06
N PHE A 120 -3.36 -0.14 -6.59
CA PHE A 120 -3.73 -0.42 -7.98
C PHE A 120 -5.21 -0.11 -8.23
N ALA A 121 -6.09 -0.55 -7.32
CA ALA A 121 -7.52 -0.26 -7.42
C ALA A 121 -7.82 1.25 -7.34
N GLU A 122 -7.15 2.00 -6.47
CA GLU A 122 -7.30 3.46 -6.40
C GLU A 122 -6.93 4.13 -7.74
N TRP A 123 -5.80 3.76 -8.35
CA TRP A 123 -5.38 4.31 -9.64
C TRP A 123 -6.34 3.93 -10.77
N MET A 124 -6.76 2.66 -10.85
CA MET A 124 -7.71 2.21 -11.86
C MET A 124 -9.08 2.90 -11.71
N ASN A 125 -9.52 3.12 -10.47
CA ASN A 125 -10.76 3.88 -10.20
C ASN A 125 -10.67 5.36 -10.61
N ALA A 126 -9.47 5.93 -10.69
CA ALA A 126 -9.25 7.31 -11.16
C ALA A 126 -9.20 7.44 -12.69
N THR A 127 -9.17 6.33 -13.43
CA THR A 127 -9.20 6.30 -14.90
C THR A 127 -10.60 6.02 -15.42
N ASP A 128 -10.80 6.09 -16.75
CA ASP A 128 -12.03 5.68 -17.42
C ASP A 128 -12.06 4.20 -17.83
N TYR A 129 -11.09 3.40 -17.41
CA TYR A 129 -10.95 2.01 -17.81
C TYR A 129 -12.13 1.14 -17.34
N ASP A 130 -12.42 0.06 -18.06
CA ASP A 130 -13.33 -0.99 -17.58
C ASP A 130 -12.56 -1.86 -16.59
N PHE A 131 -12.68 -1.53 -15.31
CA PHE A 131 -11.90 -2.15 -14.25
C PHE A 131 -12.70 -3.25 -13.54
N VAL A 132 -12.11 -4.45 -13.50
CA VAL A 132 -12.68 -5.64 -12.87
C VAL A 132 -11.70 -6.18 -11.83
N ILE A 133 -12.21 -6.53 -10.66
CA ILE A 133 -11.48 -7.20 -9.60
C ILE A 133 -11.99 -8.64 -9.51
N THR A 134 -11.09 -9.62 -9.51
CA THR A 134 -11.45 -11.02 -9.32
C THR A 134 -10.55 -11.68 -8.28
N HIS A 135 -11.15 -12.37 -7.34
CA HIS A 135 -10.49 -13.07 -6.23
C HIS A 135 -11.43 -14.17 -5.69
N PRO A 136 -10.91 -15.16 -4.94
CA PRO A 136 -11.76 -16.08 -4.20
C PRO A 136 -12.59 -15.36 -3.13
N GLU A 137 -13.75 -15.90 -2.80
CA GLU A 137 -14.55 -15.42 -1.66
C GLU A 137 -13.73 -15.42 -0.36
N GLY A 138 -13.89 -14.39 0.47
CA GLY A 138 -13.14 -14.19 1.71
C GLY A 138 -11.80 -13.45 1.54
N TYR A 139 -11.48 -13.03 0.31
CA TYR A 139 -10.25 -12.27 -0.01
C TYR A 139 -10.54 -10.83 -0.46
N GLU A 140 -11.66 -10.27 -0.03
CA GLU A 140 -12.12 -8.95 -0.42
C GLU A 140 -11.19 -7.84 0.06
N LEU A 141 -11.03 -6.83 -0.78
CA LEU A 141 -10.46 -5.55 -0.36
C LEU A 141 -11.49 -4.77 0.48
N ASP A 142 -11.00 -3.82 1.25
CA ASP A 142 -11.88 -2.86 1.91
C ASP A 142 -12.73 -2.12 0.85
N PRO A 143 -14.04 -1.98 1.04
CA PRO A 143 -14.95 -1.33 0.07
C PRO A 143 -14.48 0.04 -0.40
N LYS A 144 -13.78 0.80 0.44
CA LYS A 144 -13.23 2.11 0.07
C LYS A 144 -12.22 2.04 -1.08
N PHE A 145 -11.51 0.89 -1.25
CA PHE A 145 -10.56 0.69 -2.34
C PHE A 145 -11.21 0.05 -3.57
N VAL A 146 -12.24 -0.78 -3.38
CA VAL A 146 -13.00 -1.38 -4.48
C VAL A 146 -13.63 -0.28 -5.35
N GLY A 147 -14.21 0.76 -4.72
CA GLY A 147 -14.75 1.92 -5.43
C GLY A 147 -15.82 1.53 -6.44
N ARG A 148 -15.62 1.94 -7.71
CA ARG A 148 -16.55 1.63 -8.83
C ARG A 148 -16.23 0.33 -9.56
N ALA A 149 -15.17 -0.39 -9.17
CA ALA A 149 -14.76 -1.63 -9.82
C ALA A 149 -15.88 -2.67 -9.75
N LYS A 150 -16.04 -3.44 -10.82
CA LYS A 150 -16.88 -4.64 -10.79
C LYS A 150 -16.11 -5.74 -10.08
N VAL A 151 -16.78 -6.49 -9.21
CA VAL A 151 -16.21 -7.70 -8.61
C VAL A 151 -16.82 -8.91 -9.30
N GLU A 152 -15.99 -9.79 -9.82
CA GLU A 152 -16.39 -11.04 -10.47
C GLU A 152 -15.60 -12.20 -9.81
N TYR A 153 -16.31 -13.15 -9.23
CA TYR A 153 -15.69 -14.29 -8.54
C TYR A 153 -15.29 -15.42 -9.48
N ASP A 154 -15.91 -15.50 -10.67
CA ASP A 154 -15.45 -16.39 -11.73
C ASP A 154 -14.27 -15.76 -12.48
N GLN A 155 -13.07 -16.26 -12.16
CA GLN A 155 -11.83 -15.73 -12.73
C GLN A 155 -11.79 -15.84 -14.26
N MET A 156 -12.28 -16.95 -14.82
CA MET A 156 -12.27 -17.15 -16.27
C MET A 156 -13.19 -16.15 -16.97
N LYS A 157 -14.36 -15.92 -16.40
CA LYS A 157 -15.30 -14.91 -16.89
C LYS A 157 -14.74 -13.48 -16.74
N ALA A 158 -14.02 -13.20 -15.64
CA ALA A 158 -13.36 -11.91 -15.49
C ALA A 158 -12.32 -11.66 -16.60
N PHE A 159 -11.60 -12.70 -17.03
CA PHE A 159 -10.53 -12.61 -18.04
C PHE A 159 -11.04 -12.49 -19.47
N GLU A 160 -12.32 -12.80 -19.75
CA GLU A 160 -12.87 -12.64 -21.09
C GLU A 160 -12.64 -11.22 -21.62
N GLU A 161 -12.06 -11.10 -22.81
CA GLU A 161 -11.76 -9.83 -23.47
C GLU A 161 -10.92 -8.84 -22.65
N ALA A 162 -10.10 -9.33 -21.68
CA ALA A 162 -9.20 -8.47 -20.92
C ALA A 162 -8.03 -8.00 -21.80
N ASP A 163 -7.79 -6.69 -21.84
CA ASP A 163 -6.61 -6.09 -22.48
C ASP A 163 -5.39 -6.24 -21.58
N PHE A 164 -5.58 -6.15 -20.25
CA PHE A 164 -4.53 -6.29 -19.23
C PHE A 164 -5.01 -7.16 -18.07
N ILE A 165 -4.13 -8.03 -17.61
CA ILE A 165 -4.32 -8.83 -16.40
C ILE A 165 -3.19 -8.50 -15.42
N TYR A 166 -3.55 -7.93 -14.27
CA TYR A 166 -2.65 -7.64 -13.18
C TYR A 166 -2.76 -8.74 -12.13
N ALA A 167 -1.76 -9.60 -12.05
CA ALA A 167 -1.72 -10.71 -11.09
C ALA A 167 -0.82 -10.36 -9.90
N LYS A 168 -1.36 -10.49 -8.68
CA LYS A 168 -0.66 -10.19 -7.44
C LYS A 168 -0.39 -11.49 -6.64
#